data_de22c326df0e89eaae2c8511d36b1b54
#
_entry.id   de22c326df0e89eaae2c8511d36b1b54
#
_cell.length_a   1.000
_cell.length_b   1.000
_cell.length_c   1.000
_cell.angle_alpha   90.00
_cell.angle_beta   90.00
_cell.angle_gamma   90.00
#
_symmetry.space_group_name_H-M   'P 1'
#
loop_
_entity.id
_entity.type
_entity.pdbx_description
1 polymer ?
#
loop_
_entity_poly.entity_id
_entity_poly.type
_entity_poly.pdbx_seq_one_letter_code
_entity_poly.pdbx_strand_id
1 'polypeptide(L)'
;GYSFSVAVAAHTGIGTLPILYFGTEAQKKKYIPKLASGEWKGAYGLTEPNSGSDALGAKTSAVLSADGKHYILNGQKCWITNGGFADVYTVFAKIDGDKFSTFIVERGMEGFTQGPEEHKMGIKGSSTVQLYFQDCKVPVENLLGEIGKGHIIAFNILNIGRLKLCAAAIGGSKMAVNS
;
A
#
# COMPACT_ATOMS: atom_id res chain seq x y z
N GLY A 1 -22.55 0.06 -4.19
CA GLY A 1 -22.08 1.02 -5.18
C GLY A 1 -20.60 0.87 -5.45
N TYR A 2 -20.10 1.40 -6.55
CA TYR A 2 -18.72 1.24 -7.02
C TYR A 2 -17.66 1.68 -6.00
N SER A 3 -17.90 2.76 -5.27
CA SER A 3 -16.99 3.26 -4.22
C SER A 3 -16.70 2.21 -3.16
N PHE A 4 -17.73 1.52 -2.69
CA PHE A 4 -17.60 0.44 -1.71
C PHE A 4 -16.81 -0.75 -2.29
N SER A 5 -17.13 -1.15 -3.53
CA SER A 5 -16.42 -2.24 -4.20
C SER A 5 -14.92 -1.97 -4.36
N VAL A 6 -14.55 -0.73 -4.70
CA VAL A 6 -13.12 -0.31 -4.81
C VAL A 6 -12.43 -0.38 -3.46
N ALA A 7 -13.06 0.14 -2.41
CA ALA A 7 -12.49 0.13 -1.05
C ALA A 7 -12.26 -1.31 -0.54
N VAL A 8 -13.26 -2.19 -0.72
CA VAL A 8 -13.16 -3.61 -0.33
C VAL A 8 -12.11 -4.34 -1.17
N ALA A 9 -12.09 -4.12 -2.49
CA ALA A 9 -11.12 -4.77 -3.39
C ALA A 9 -9.68 -4.35 -3.07
N ALA A 10 -9.44 -3.08 -2.73
CA ALA A 10 -8.14 -2.60 -2.31
C ALA A 10 -7.72 -3.23 -0.98
N HIS A 11 -8.61 -3.26 0.01
CA HIS A 11 -8.35 -3.86 1.31
C HIS A 11 -8.05 -5.37 1.20
N THR A 12 -8.96 -6.17 0.63
CA THR A 12 -8.82 -7.64 0.53
C THR A 12 -7.80 -8.09 -0.51
N GLY A 13 -7.37 -7.19 -1.39
CA GLY A 13 -6.37 -7.44 -2.42
C GLY A 13 -5.01 -6.86 -2.04
N ILE A 14 -4.72 -5.71 -2.64
CA ILE A 14 -3.39 -5.09 -2.55
C ILE A 14 -3.00 -4.65 -1.14
N GLY A 15 -3.96 -4.41 -0.24
CA GLY A 15 -3.70 -4.01 1.15
C GLY A 15 -3.37 -5.19 2.08
N THR A 16 -3.91 -6.39 1.82
CA THR A 16 -3.76 -7.57 2.70
C THR A 16 -2.81 -8.63 2.14
N LEU A 17 -2.89 -8.91 0.84
CA LEU A 17 -2.14 -10.00 0.22
C LEU A 17 -0.61 -9.86 0.29
N PRO A 18 0.00 -8.66 0.27
CA PRO A 18 1.44 -8.53 0.47
C PRO A 18 1.91 -9.21 1.76
N ILE A 19 1.21 -8.96 2.87
CA ILE A 19 1.56 -9.53 4.18
C ILE A 19 1.27 -11.05 4.19
N LEU A 20 0.15 -11.47 3.59
CA LEU A 20 -0.21 -12.90 3.53
C LEU A 20 0.82 -13.74 2.78
N TYR A 21 1.31 -13.26 1.64
CA TYR A 21 2.19 -14.04 0.77
C TYR A 21 3.68 -13.86 1.08
N PHE A 22 4.08 -12.71 1.58
CA PHE A 22 5.50 -12.36 1.74
C PHE A 22 5.89 -12.06 3.19
N GLY A 23 4.93 -12.01 4.11
CA GLY A 23 5.18 -11.77 5.52
C GLY A 23 5.82 -12.98 6.22
N THR A 24 6.60 -12.68 7.25
CA THR A 24 7.07 -13.68 8.22
C THR A 24 5.87 -14.25 9.01
N GLU A 25 6.03 -15.39 9.65
CA GLU A 25 4.95 -15.97 10.47
C GLU A 25 4.54 -15.01 11.62
N ALA A 26 5.49 -14.25 12.18
CA ALA A 26 5.22 -13.25 13.19
C ALA A 26 4.35 -12.10 12.62
N GLN A 27 4.70 -11.59 11.44
CA GLN A 27 3.93 -10.56 10.75
C GLN A 27 2.54 -11.06 10.38
N LYS A 28 2.42 -12.25 9.82
CA LYS A 28 1.12 -12.85 9.50
C LYS A 28 0.24 -12.98 10.75
N LYS A 29 0.80 -13.51 11.84
CA LYS A 29 0.08 -13.66 13.10
C LYS A 29 -0.38 -12.33 13.70
N LYS A 30 0.41 -11.28 13.54
CA LYS A 30 0.08 -9.93 14.02
C LYS A 30 -1.03 -9.26 13.19
N TYR A 31 -0.93 -9.31 11.86
CA TYR A 31 -1.73 -8.47 10.96
C TYR A 31 -2.92 -9.21 10.34
N ILE A 32 -2.74 -10.45 9.89
CA ILE A 32 -3.77 -11.12 9.07
C ILE A 32 -5.09 -11.33 9.81
N PRO A 33 -5.15 -11.75 11.09
CA PRO A 33 -6.44 -11.91 11.77
C PRO A 33 -7.27 -10.63 11.79
N LYS A 34 -6.64 -9.49 12.05
CA LYS A 34 -7.30 -8.18 12.11
C LYS A 34 -7.72 -7.66 10.73
N LEU A 35 -6.90 -7.92 9.71
CA LEU A 35 -7.23 -7.58 8.32
C LEU A 35 -8.35 -8.48 7.80
N ALA A 36 -8.35 -9.77 8.12
CA ALA A 36 -9.37 -10.72 7.69
C ALA A 36 -10.73 -10.47 8.34
N SER A 37 -10.77 -10.06 9.62
CA SER A 37 -12.00 -9.69 10.31
C SER A 37 -12.54 -8.32 9.88
N GLY A 38 -11.72 -7.49 9.24
CA GLY A 38 -12.02 -6.10 8.95
C GLY A 38 -11.92 -5.17 10.17
N GLU A 39 -11.37 -5.64 11.29
CA GLU A 39 -10.99 -4.78 12.42
C GLU A 39 -9.99 -3.73 11.95
N TRP A 40 -8.96 -4.17 11.22
CA TRP A 40 -8.01 -3.30 10.56
C TRP A 40 -8.21 -3.30 9.04
N LYS A 41 -7.97 -2.15 8.41
CA LYS A 41 -8.05 -1.96 6.96
C LYS A 41 -6.65 -1.78 6.40
N GLY A 42 -6.42 -2.37 5.22
CA GLY A 42 -5.16 -2.28 4.53
C GLY A 42 -5.19 -1.30 3.36
N ALA A 43 -4.04 -0.65 3.12
CA ALA A 43 -3.78 0.19 1.97
C ALA A 43 -2.42 -0.16 1.33
N TYR A 44 -2.19 0.37 0.11
CA TYR A 44 -1.02 0.05 -0.69
C TYR A 44 -0.39 1.31 -1.25
N GLY A 45 0.77 1.66 -0.76
CA GLY A 45 1.49 2.90 -1.05
C GLY A 45 2.67 2.68 -1.99
N LEU A 46 2.40 2.54 -3.31
CA LEU A 46 3.44 2.39 -4.33
C LEU A 46 3.71 3.70 -5.06
N THR A 47 2.67 4.30 -5.62
CA THR A 47 2.75 5.45 -6.53
C THR A 47 3.26 6.71 -5.83
N GLU A 48 4.12 7.44 -6.52
CA GLU A 48 4.62 8.77 -6.10
C GLU A 48 4.29 9.82 -7.15
N PRO A 49 4.34 11.12 -6.85
CA PRO A 49 4.03 12.19 -7.79
C PRO A 49 4.78 12.09 -9.13
N ASN A 50 6.03 11.63 -9.10
CA ASN A 50 6.89 11.49 -10.27
C ASN A 50 7.19 10.04 -10.65
N SER A 51 6.49 9.07 -10.06
CA SER A 51 6.74 7.64 -10.26
C SER A 51 5.42 6.87 -10.26
N GLY A 52 4.79 6.82 -11.43
CA GLY A 52 3.58 6.04 -11.69
C GLY A 52 3.92 4.74 -12.44
N SER A 53 3.97 4.79 -13.78
CA SER A 53 4.31 3.64 -14.61
C SER A 53 5.73 3.14 -14.38
N ASP A 54 6.68 4.03 -14.18
CA ASP A 54 8.02 3.71 -13.68
C ASP A 54 8.02 3.61 -12.17
N ALA A 55 7.47 2.51 -11.63
CA ALA A 55 7.38 2.30 -10.19
C ALA A 55 8.76 2.18 -9.51
N LEU A 56 9.77 1.70 -10.23
CA LEU A 56 11.13 1.59 -9.72
C LEU A 56 11.88 2.94 -9.69
N GLY A 57 11.36 3.94 -10.40
CA GLY A 57 11.83 5.33 -10.32
C GLY A 57 11.43 6.06 -9.03
N ALA A 58 10.74 5.38 -8.09
CA ALA A 58 10.33 5.94 -6.81
C ALA A 58 11.51 6.54 -6.03
N LYS A 59 11.27 7.63 -5.30
CA LYS A 59 12.28 8.39 -4.57
C LYS A 59 12.14 8.30 -3.05
N THR A 60 11.04 7.76 -2.54
CA THR A 60 10.89 7.53 -1.11
C THR A 60 12.05 6.70 -0.60
N SER A 61 12.78 7.22 0.37
CA SER A 61 13.99 6.62 0.92
C SER A 61 13.72 5.95 2.27
N ALA A 62 14.57 4.99 2.61
CA ALA A 62 14.60 4.35 3.92
C ALA A 62 16.07 4.21 4.35
N VAL A 63 16.41 4.73 5.51
CA VAL A 63 17.76 4.68 6.07
C VAL A 63 17.71 3.96 7.41
N LEU A 64 18.61 3.00 7.62
CA LEU A 64 18.70 2.32 8.91
C LEU A 64 19.19 3.30 9.99
N SER A 65 18.47 3.37 11.11
CA SER A 65 18.84 4.21 12.26
C SER A 65 20.19 3.77 12.87
N ALA A 66 20.87 4.68 13.55
CA ALA A 66 22.17 4.41 14.14
C ALA A 66 22.15 3.27 15.19
N ASP A 67 21.03 3.08 15.86
CA ASP A 67 20.84 1.99 16.83
C ASP A 67 20.41 0.66 16.18
N GLY A 68 20.20 0.65 14.86
CA GLY A 68 19.81 -0.53 14.08
C GLY A 68 18.40 -1.04 14.33
N LYS A 69 17.56 -0.29 15.03
CA LYS A 69 16.21 -0.74 15.44
C LYS A 69 15.09 -0.29 14.51
N HIS A 70 15.32 0.74 13.70
CA HIS A 70 14.30 1.34 12.85
C HIS A 70 14.86 1.65 11.46
N TYR A 71 13.99 1.62 10.46
CA TYR A 71 14.20 2.35 9.21
C TYR A 71 13.54 3.71 9.30
N ILE A 72 14.27 4.76 8.95
CA ILE A 72 13.77 6.14 8.88
C ILE A 72 13.33 6.39 7.44
N LEU A 73 12.02 6.49 7.23
CA LEU A 73 11.43 6.71 5.91
C LEU A 73 11.21 8.20 5.67
N ASN A 74 11.59 8.66 4.48
CA ASN A 74 11.36 10.03 3.98
C ASN A 74 10.84 9.99 2.55
N GLY A 75 9.74 10.74 2.29
CA GLY A 75 9.11 10.84 0.97
C GLY A 75 7.60 10.97 1.03
N GLN A 76 6.96 10.70 -0.11
CA GLN A 76 5.50 10.76 -0.18
C GLN A 76 4.94 9.75 -1.18
N LYS A 77 3.69 9.34 -0.96
CA LYS A 77 2.91 8.54 -1.88
C LYS A 77 1.63 9.29 -2.26
N CYS A 78 1.12 9.04 -3.47
CA CYS A 78 -0.10 9.70 -3.93
C CYS A 78 -1.11 8.70 -4.49
N TRP A 79 -2.37 9.13 -4.52
CA TRP A 79 -3.51 8.36 -5.02
C TRP A 79 -3.74 7.05 -4.26
N ILE A 80 -3.59 7.08 -2.93
CA ILE A 80 -3.66 5.87 -2.10
C ILE A 80 -5.11 5.58 -1.69
N THR A 81 -5.68 4.55 -2.29
CA THR A 81 -7.02 4.04 -1.93
C THR A 81 -7.02 3.53 -0.49
N ASN A 82 -8.07 3.85 0.25
CA ASN A 82 -8.23 3.61 1.68
C ASN A 82 -7.24 4.38 2.57
N GLY A 83 -6.35 5.18 2.00
CA GLY A 83 -5.28 5.82 2.75
C GLY A 83 -5.77 6.72 3.89
N GLY A 84 -6.95 7.34 3.76
CA GLY A 84 -7.52 8.21 4.78
C GLY A 84 -7.99 7.47 6.05
N PHE A 85 -8.30 6.16 5.96
CA PHE A 85 -8.81 5.40 7.10
C PHE A 85 -8.11 4.04 7.33
N ALA A 86 -7.17 3.62 6.48
CA ALA A 86 -6.44 2.37 6.69
C ALA A 86 -5.64 2.40 8.00
N ASP A 87 -5.48 1.24 8.60
CA ASP A 87 -4.71 1.02 9.82
C ASP A 87 -3.30 0.53 9.50
N VAL A 88 -3.16 -0.20 8.36
CA VAL A 88 -1.90 -0.80 7.89
C VAL A 88 -1.67 -0.45 6.43
N TYR A 89 -0.45 -0.07 6.12
CA TYR A 89 -0.02 0.35 4.79
C TYR A 89 1.17 -0.50 4.33
N THR A 90 1.06 -1.13 3.16
CA THR A 90 2.23 -1.68 2.47
C THR A 90 2.90 -0.57 1.69
N VAL A 91 4.11 -0.17 2.08
CA VAL A 91 4.82 0.99 1.54
C VAL A 91 6.14 0.56 0.92
N PHE A 92 6.46 1.12 -0.25
CA PHE A 92 7.71 0.85 -0.96
C PHE A 92 8.66 2.03 -0.82
N ALA A 93 9.91 1.74 -0.45
CA ALA A 93 10.98 2.73 -0.31
C ALA A 93 12.32 2.13 -0.71
N LYS A 94 13.29 2.98 -1.02
CA LYS A 94 14.66 2.55 -1.37
C LYS A 94 15.57 2.62 -0.17
N ILE A 95 16.15 1.48 0.19
CA ILE A 95 17.26 1.40 1.15
C ILE A 95 18.55 1.68 0.38
N ASP A 96 19.45 2.47 0.95
CA ASP A 96 20.74 2.85 0.37
C ASP A 96 20.64 3.45 -1.05
N GLY A 97 19.52 4.12 -1.35
CA GLY A 97 19.27 4.84 -2.60
C GLY A 97 18.79 3.98 -3.77
N ASP A 98 19.04 2.68 -3.80
CA ASP A 98 18.71 1.81 -4.96
C ASP A 98 17.95 0.53 -4.60
N LYS A 99 18.07 0.01 -3.38
CA LYS A 99 17.47 -1.26 -2.96
C LYS A 99 15.97 -1.10 -2.71
N PHE A 100 15.18 -1.19 -3.76
CA PHE A 100 13.73 -1.08 -3.71
C PHE A 100 13.14 -2.17 -2.80
N SER A 101 12.61 -1.76 -1.64
CA SER A 101 12.19 -2.62 -0.54
C SER A 101 10.77 -2.31 -0.09
N THR A 102 10.19 -3.19 0.70
CA THR A 102 8.79 -3.05 1.14
C THR A 102 8.70 -3.01 2.66
N PHE A 103 7.84 -2.16 3.17
CA PHE A 103 7.65 -1.93 4.61
C PHE A 103 6.17 -2.02 4.99
N ILE A 104 5.90 -2.53 6.18
CA ILE A 104 4.59 -2.44 6.83
C ILE A 104 4.60 -1.21 7.72
N VAL A 105 3.81 -0.20 7.36
CA VAL A 105 3.63 1.02 8.15
C VAL A 105 2.27 0.97 8.83
N GLU A 106 2.22 1.28 10.11
CA GLU A 106 0.97 1.35 10.87
C GLU A 106 0.52 2.80 11.03
N ARG A 107 -0.79 3.01 11.07
CA ARG A 107 -1.35 4.33 11.40
C ARG A 107 -0.83 4.80 12.77
N GLY A 108 -0.45 6.05 12.86
CA GLY A 108 0.04 6.65 14.11
C GLY A 108 1.54 6.46 14.37
N MET A 109 2.29 5.80 13.48
CA MET A 109 3.75 5.83 13.58
C MET A 109 4.27 7.25 13.51
N GLU A 110 5.27 7.56 14.32
CA GLU A 110 5.93 8.88 14.35
C GLU A 110 6.47 9.24 12.96
N GLY A 111 6.16 10.46 12.51
CA GLY A 111 6.58 10.95 11.19
C GLY A 111 5.73 10.45 10.01
N PHE A 112 4.64 9.71 10.24
CA PHE A 112 3.69 9.28 9.22
C PHE A 112 2.39 10.06 9.30
N THR A 113 1.98 10.71 8.20
CA THR A 113 0.72 11.47 8.12
C THR A 113 -0.01 11.22 6.81
N GLN A 114 -1.33 11.40 6.84
CA GLN A 114 -2.21 11.32 5.68
C GLN A 114 -2.64 12.74 5.29
N GLY A 115 -2.68 12.99 3.97
CA GLY A 115 -3.23 14.22 3.41
C GLY A 115 -4.76 14.24 3.41
N PRO A 116 -5.35 15.35 2.95
CA PRO A 116 -6.79 15.45 2.75
C PRO A 116 -7.28 14.50 1.65
N GLU A 117 -8.59 14.23 1.65
CA GLU A 117 -9.23 13.46 0.58
C GLU A 117 -9.14 14.18 -0.77
N GLU A 118 -8.79 13.44 -1.80
CA GLU A 118 -8.68 13.96 -3.17
C GLU A 118 -10.06 14.26 -3.78
N HIS A 119 -10.16 15.38 -4.48
CA HIS A 119 -11.34 15.75 -5.25
C HIS A 119 -11.40 14.97 -6.58
N LYS A 120 -12.15 13.88 -6.60
CA LYS A 120 -12.25 12.99 -7.75
C LYS A 120 -13.49 13.29 -8.61
N MET A 121 -13.43 13.02 -9.92
CA MET A 121 -14.59 13.09 -10.83
C MET A 121 -15.64 12.05 -10.47
N GLY A 122 -15.24 10.84 -10.13
CA GLY A 122 -16.11 9.72 -9.76
C GLY A 122 -15.57 8.94 -8.58
N ILE A 123 -16.30 7.90 -8.16
CA ILE A 123 -15.94 7.00 -7.04
C ILE A 123 -15.67 7.82 -5.75
N LYS A 124 -16.44 8.88 -5.53
CA LYS A 124 -16.21 9.86 -4.46
C LYS A 124 -16.33 9.28 -3.06
N GLY A 125 -17.07 8.20 -2.88
CA GLY A 125 -17.21 7.52 -1.58
C GLY A 125 -16.06 6.53 -1.28
N SER A 126 -15.04 6.41 -2.15
CA SER A 126 -13.80 5.68 -1.85
C SER A 126 -12.73 6.68 -1.42
N SER A 127 -12.14 6.49 -0.24
CA SER A 127 -11.02 7.32 0.23
C SER A 127 -9.85 7.22 -0.74
N THR A 128 -9.27 8.36 -1.06
CA THR A 128 -8.04 8.46 -1.84
C THR A 128 -7.26 9.66 -1.33
N VAL A 129 -6.08 9.44 -0.79
CA VAL A 129 -5.26 10.50 -0.17
C VAL A 129 -3.79 10.38 -0.58
N GLN A 130 -3.02 11.38 -0.23
CA GLN A 130 -1.57 11.32 -0.22
C GLN A 130 -1.08 10.82 1.13
N LEU A 131 0.08 10.17 1.16
CA LEU A 131 0.78 9.76 2.37
C LEU A 131 2.11 10.48 2.44
N TYR A 132 2.46 10.98 3.61
CA TYR A 132 3.71 11.71 3.85
C TYR A 132 4.53 10.99 4.91
N PHE A 133 5.82 10.86 4.63
CA PHE A 133 6.82 10.29 5.52
C PHE A 133 7.88 11.36 5.79
N GLN A 134 7.99 11.77 7.04
CA GLN A 134 8.93 12.80 7.48
C GLN A 134 9.64 12.27 8.72
N ASP A 135 10.84 11.74 8.51
CA ASP A 135 11.58 10.97 9.51
C ASP A 135 10.75 9.87 10.16
N CYS A 136 9.91 9.20 9.35
CA CYS A 136 9.00 8.18 9.85
C CYS A 136 9.76 6.96 10.34
N LYS A 137 9.60 6.65 11.63
CA LYS A 137 10.28 5.53 12.30
C LYS A 137 9.50 4.24 12.12
N VAL A 138 10.02 3.36 11.29
CA VAL A 138 9.46 2.03 11.02
C VAL A 138 10.36 0.96 11.65
N PRO A 139 9.88 0.13 12.58
CA PRO A 139 10.68 -0.92 13.20
C PRO A 139 11.27 -1.87 12.15
N VAL A 140 12.50 -2.38 12.38
CA VAL A 140 13.17 -3.28 11.42
C VAL A 140 12.39 -4.55 11.15
N GLU A 141 11.64 -5.05 12.13
CA GLU A 141 10.75 -6.21 11.99
C GLU A 141 9.56 -5.96 11.07
N ASN A 142 9.28 -4.71 10.70
CA ASN A 142 8.25 -4.33 9.74
C ASN A 142 8.77 -4.28 8.29
N LEU A 143 10.04 -4.64 8.04
CA LEU A 143 10.50 -4.93 6.68
C LEU A 143 9.74 -6.15 6.15
N LEU A 144 9.08 -6.01 5.01
CA LEU A 144 8.29 -7.06 4.39
C LEU A 144 9.08 -7.73 3.26
N GLY A 145 9.36 -9.01 3.39
CA GLY A 145 10.19 -9.76 2.45
C GLY A 145 11.68 -9.42 2.60
N GLU A 146 12.42 -9.45 1.49
CA GLU A 146 13.86 -9.24 1.46
C GLU A 146 14.23 -7.83 0.98
N ILE A 147 15.34 -7.29 1.49
CA ILE A 147 15.91 -6.00 1.04
C ILE A 147 16.21 -6.06 -0.48
N GLY A 148 15.78 -5.03 -1.21
CA GLY A 148 15.97 -4.92 -2.65
C GLY A 148 15.04 -5.80 -3.49
N LYS A 149 14.17 -6.61 -2.88
CA LYS A 149 13.21 -7.48 -3.56
C LYS A 149 11.77 -6.96 -3.58
N GLY A 150 11.56 -5.69 -3.21
CA GLY A 150 10.23 -5.07 -3.19
C GLY A 150 9.50 -5.12 -4.53
N HIS A 151 10.22 -5.10 -5.65
CA HIS A 151 9.64 -5.24 -6.99
C HIS A 151 8.93 -6.57 -7.19
N ILE A 152 9.42 -7.66 -6.59
CA ILE A 152 8.78 -8.98 -6.64
C ILE A 152 7.41 -8.88 -5.96
N ILE A 153 7.34 -8.28 -4.77
CA ILE A 153 6.09 -8.07 -4.05
C ILE A 153 5.15 -7.17 -4.87
N ALA A 154 5.66 -6.01 -5.31
CA ALA A 154 4.87 -5.03 -6.04
C ALA A 154 4.19 -5.64 -7.27
N PHE A 155 4.93 -6.28 -8.14
CA PHE A 155 4.38 -6.77 -9.40
C PHE A 155 3.53 -8.03 -9.27
N ASN A 156 3.86 -8.94 -8.35
CA ASN A 156 3.00 -10.10 -8.10
C ASN A 156 1.62 -9.70 -7.56
N ILE A 157 1.59 -8.77 -6.62
CA ILE A 157 0.33 -8.28 -6.06
C ILE A 157 -0.48 -7.49 -7.09
N LEU A 158 0.16 -6.67 -7.92
CA LEU A 158 -0.52 -5.95 -9.00
C LEU A 158 -1.08 -6.90 -10.06
N ASN A 159 -0.44 -8.03 -10.35
CA ASN A 159 -0.97 -9.03 -11.29
C ASN A 159 -2.30 -9.62 -10.81
N ILE A 160 -2.43 -9.89 -9.51
CA ILE A 160 -3.71 -10.34 -8.92
C ILE A 160 -4.77 -9.24 -9.05
N GLY A 161 -4.39 -7.98 -8.81
CA GLY A 161 -5.26 -6.82 -8.97
C GLY A 161 -5.75 -6.66 -10.42
N ARG A 162 -4.86 -6.84 -11.40
CA ARG A 162 -5.20 -6.77 -12.84
C ARG A 162 -6.21 -7.84 -13.23
N LEU A 163 -6.08 -9.07 -12.74
CA LEU A 163 -7.04 -10.15 -13.00
C LEU A 163 -8.43 -9.79 -12.46
N LYS A 164 -8.51 -9.29 -11.23
CA LYS A 164 -9.77 -8.84 -10.62
C LYS A 164 -10.40 -7.69 -11.40
N LEU A 165 -9.58 -6.75 -11.85
CA LEU A 165 -10.05 -5.60 -12.64
C LEU A 165 -10.59 -6.03 -14.01
N CYS A 166 -9.96 -7.00 -14.67
CA CYS A 166 -10.45 -7.59 -15.91
C CYS A 166 -11.85 -8.18 -15.74
N ALA A 167 -12.05 -8.98 -14.70
CA ALA A 167 -13.38 -9.57 -14.40
C ALA A 167 -14.45 -8.48 -14.14
N ALA A 168 -14.09 -7.43 -13.39
CA ALA A 168 -14.97 -6.31 -13.12
C ALA A 168 -15.32 -5.53 -14.39
N ALA A 169 -14.37 -5.31 -15.29
CA ALA A 169 -14.58 -4.62 -16.56
C ALA A 169 -15.53 -5.41 -17.48
N ILE A 170 -15.37 -6.73 -17.57
CA ILE A 170 -16.29 -7.61 -18.34
C ILE A 170 -17.71 -7.51 -17.79
N GLY A 171 -17.87 -7.57 -16.46
CA GLY A 171 -19.18 -7.44 -15.81
C GLY A 171 -19.83 -6.08 -16.09
N GLY A 172 -19.04 -5.00 -15.98
CA GLY A 172 -19.51 -3.64 -16.28
C GLY A 172 -19.91 -3.46 -17.75
N SER A 173 -19.13 -4.01 -18.69
CA SER A 173 -19.45 -3.96 -20.12
C SER A 173 -20.74 -4.71 -20.44
N LYS A 174 -20.94 -5.90 -19.88
CA LYS A 174 -22.20 -6.65 -20.06
C LYS A 174 -23.41 -5.88 -19.53
N MET A 175 -23.26 -5.23 -18.38
CA MET A 175 -24.32 -4.40 -17.82
C MET A 175 -24.67 -3.22 -18.74
N ALA A 176 -23.65 -2.53 -19.25
CA ALA A 176 -23.85 -1.37 -20.14
C ALA A 176 -24.51 -1.74 -21.49
N VAL A 177 -24.25 -2.94 -22.01
CA VAL A 177 -24.87 -3.42 -23.27
C VAL A 177 -26.33 -3.83 -23.06
N ASN A 178 -26.70 -4.30 -21.86
CA ASN A 178 -28.04 -4.80 -21.54
C ASN A 178 -28.96 -3.73 -20.93
N SER A 179 -28.46 -2.48 -20.78
CA SER A 179 -29.22 -1.33 -20.28
C SER A 179 -29.77 -0.47 -21.42
#